data_b1f23ca63a1829bbf40b98683ffc84c1
#
_entry.id   b1f23ca63a1829bbf40b98683ffc84c1
#
_cell.length_a   1.000
_cell.length_b   1.000
_cell.length_c   1.000
_cell.angle_alpha   90.00
_cell.angle_beta   90.00
_cell.angle_gamma   90.00
#
_symmetry.space_group_name_H-M   'P 1'
#
loop_
_entity.id
_entity.type
_entity.pdbx_description
1 polymer ?
#
loop_
_entity_poly.entity_id
_entity_poly.type
_entity_poly.pdbx_seq_one_letter_code
_entity_poly.pdbx_strand_id
1 'polypeptide(L)'
;FTVRMRNSTSRKSKIGYLSTMSLWEYANPAKFMTLSARILPALAITSSCLLLIGLLWGFFFTPADYKQGSTVKIIFLHVPTALMAINAWLMMLVASLIWLVRRHHVSALAAKAAAPIGITMTLIAIATGAIWGKPMWGTYWAWDPRLTSFMILLVFYFGYLALWEAIEDKDTAADLTSILCIVGSVFALLSRYAVNFWSQGLHQGASLSLDKEQHVDNAFYFPLLVCIAGMVLLFVTLVLIRTRTEIRLRRLLILRLRNS
;
A
#
# COMPACT_ATOMS: atom_id res chain seq x y z
N PHE A 1 -75.11 28.32 4.93
CA PHE A 1 -74.02 28.39 3.94
C PHE A 1 -72.95 27.38 4.31
N THR A 2 -72.94 26.22 3.68
CA THR A 2 -72.03 25.12 3.90
C THR A 2 -70.91 25.19 2.89
N VAL A 3 -69.67 25.48 3.34
CA VAL A 3 -68.48 25.50 2.48
C VAL A 3 -67.81 24.10 2.53
N ARG A 4 -67.89 23.41 1.43
CA ARG A 4 -67.33 22.07 1.15
C ARG A 4 -65.82 22.24 0.86
N MET A 5 -64.95 21.87 1.79
CA MET A 5 -63.51 21.80 1.55
C MET A 5 -63.16 20.61 0.70
N ARG A 6 -62.55 20.87 -0.43
CA ARG A 6 -62.10 19.88 -1.43
C ARG A 6 -60.73 19.41 -1.03
N ASN A 7 -60.63 18.16 -0.53
CA ASN A 7 -59.37 17.47 -0.29
C ASN A 7 -58.66 17.21 -1.63
N SER A 8 -57.62 17.97 -1.94
CA SER A 8 -56.70 17.64 -3.01
C SER A 8 -55.59 16.70 -2.47
N THR A 9 -55.75 15.41 -2.68
CA THR A 9 -54.70 14.44 -2.49
C THR A 9 -53.57 14.66 -3.50
N SER A 10 -52.56 15.43 -3.09
CA SER A 10 -51.31 15.53 -3.82
C SER A 10 -50.58 14.17 -3.82
N ARG A 11 -50.65 13.49 -4.94
CA ARG A 11 -49.88 12.30 -5.26
C ARG A 11 -48.43 12.73 -5.46
N LYS A 12 -47.66 12.82 -4.34
CA LYS A 12 -46.21 12.97 -4.40
C LYS A 12 -45.64 11.75 -5.10
N SER A 13 -45.24 11.92 -6.34
CA SER A 13 -44.49 10.96 -7.11
C SER A 13 -43.22 10.60 -6.33
N LYS A 14 -43.11 9.34 -5.90
CA LYS A 14 -41.85 8.73 -5.46
C LYS A 14 -40.97 8.54 -6.68
N ILE A 15 -40.38 9.63 -7.19
CA ILE A 15 -39.23 9.53 -8.05
C ILE A 15 -38.10 9.06 -7.11
N GLY A 16 -37.72 7.79 -7.24
CA GLY A 16 -36.61 7.22 -6.52
C GLY A 16 -35.35 8.00 -6.90
N TYR A 17 -34.84 8.80 -5.98
CA TYR A 17 -33.46 9.24 -6.00
C TYR A 17 -32.61 7.99 -5.89
N LEU A 18 -32.16 7.47 -7.03
CA LEU A 18 -30.92 6.69 -7.07
C LEU A 18 -29.83 7.67 -6.61
N SER A 19 -29.60 7.70 -5.31
CA SER A 19 -28.44 8.41 -4.77
C SER A 19 -27.22 7.73 -5.41
N THR A 20 -26.57 8.41 -6.33
CA THR A 20 -25.23 8.05 -6.77
C THR A 20 -24.40 7.96 -5.50
N MET A 21 -24.08 6.74 -5.08
CA MET A 21 -23.29 6.48 -3.86
C MET A 21 -21.95 7.16 -4.07
N SER A 22 -21.78 8.35 -3.47
CA SER A 22 -20.52 9.08 -3.50
C SER A 22 -19.49 8.27 -2.73
N LEU A 23 -18.30 8.06 -3.30
CA LEU A 23 -17.17 7.43 -2.58
C LEU A 23 -16.89 8.10 -1.23
N TRP A 24 -17.27 9.37 -1.07
CA TRP A 24 -17.19 10.14 0.18
C TRP A 24 -18.11 9.64 1.29
N GLU A 25 -19.12 8.83 0.99
CA GLU A 25 -19.91 8.20 2.04
C GLU A 25 -19.10 7.19 2.85
N TYR A 26 -18.09 6.56 2.25
CA TYR A 26 -17.14 5.68 2.92
C TYR A 26 -16.08 6.44 3.72
N ALA A 27 -16.05 7.75 3.59
CA ALA A 27 -15.29 8.65 4.45
C ALA A 27 -15.79 8.64 5.91
N ASN A 28 -17.03 8.21 6.16
CA ASN A 28 -17.57 8.02 7.50
C ASN A 28 -16.90 6.80 8.16
N PRO A 29 -16.23 6.95 9.32
CA PRO A 29 -15.56 5.83 10.01
C PRO A 29 -16.49 4.64 10.28
N ALA A 30 -17.78 4.86 10.57
CA ALA A 30 -18.73 3.77 10.83
C ALA A 30 -19.01 2.95 9.57
N LYS A 31 -19.26 3.60 8.41
CA LYS A 31 -19.44 2.92 7.13
C LYS A 31 -18.18 2.16 6.71
N PHE A 32 -17.01 2.78 6.85
CA PHE A 32 -15.72 2.13 6.62
C PHE A 32 -15.55 0.87 7.48
N MET A 33 -15.84 0.96 8.79
CA MET A 33 -15.75 -0.18 9.72
C MET A 33 -16.67 -1.34 9.33
N THR A 34 -17.88 -1.04 8.86
CA THR A 34 -18.86 -2.07 8.44
C THR A 34 -18.44 -2.73 7.12
N LEU A 35 -18.06 -1.94 6.11
CA LEU A 35 -17.63 -2.45 4.82
C LEU A 35 -16.37 -3.31 4.96
N SER A 36 -15.34 -2.76 5.61
CA SER A 36 -14.08 -3.48 5.80
C SER A 36 -14.26 -4.78 6.59
N ALA A 37 -15.19 -4.85 7.55
CA ALA A 37 -15.48 -6.09 8.28
C ALA A 37 -16.00 -7.21 7.37
N ARG A 38 -16.79 -6.86 6.36
CA ARG A 38 -17.37 -7.84 5.42
C ARG A 38 -16.36 -8.40 4.43
N ILE A 39 -15.46 -7.54 3.93
CA ILE A 39 -14.50 -7.93 2.88
C ILE A 39 -13.21 -8.56 3.43
N LEU A 40 -12.83 -8.23 4.67
CA LEU A 40 -11.57 -8.69 5.27
C LEU A 40 -11.37 -10.21 5.27
N PRO A 41 -12.36 -11.07 5.64
CA PRO A 41 -12.14 -12.52 5.63
C PRO A 41 -11.83 -13.05 4.22
N ALA A 42 -12.56 -12.58 3.21
CA ALA A 42 -12.32 -12.99 1.83
C ALA A 42 -10.95 -12.53 1.33
N LEU A 43 -10.56 -11.27 1.60
CA LEU A 43 -9.25 -10.75 1.25
C LEU A 43 -8.12 -11.53 1.93
N ALA A 44 -8.24 -11.81 3.23
CA ALA A 44 -7.24 -12.56 3.98
C ALA A 44 -7.05 -13.98 3.44
N ILE A 45 -8.15 -14.69 3.19
CA ILE A 45 -8.10 -16.06 2.65
C ILE A 45 -7.50 -16.04 1.24
N THR A 46 -8.00 -15.17 0.34
CA THR A 46 -7.54 -15.11 -1.05
C THR A 46 -6.06 -14.71 -1.13
N SER A 47 -5.62 -13.71 -0.36
CA SER A 47 -4.21 -13.31 -0.35
C SER A 47 -3.29 -14.43 0.16
N SER A 48 -3.69 -15.13 1.23
CA SER A 48 -2.93 -16.25 1.78
C SER A 48 -2.84 -17.42 0.80
N CYS A 49 -3.94 -17.78 0.15
CA CYS A 49 -3.96 -18.83 -0.87
C CYS A 49 -3.08 -18.48 -2.07
N LEU A 50 -3.20 -17.26 -2.61
CA LEU A 50 -2.38 -16.82 -3.75
C LEU A 50 -0.90 -16.79 -3.42
N LEU A 51 -0.52 -16.29 -2.23
CA LEU A 51 0.88 -16.29 -1.81
C LEU A 51 1.41 -17.71 -1.61
N LEU A 52 0.64 -18.58 -0.98
CA LEU A 52 1.04 -19.98 -0.80
C LEU A 52 1.26 -20.67 -2.15
N ILE A 53 0.28 -20.55 -3.07
CA ILE A 53 0.35 -21.14 -4.41
C ILE A 53 1.53 -20.54 -5.19
N GLY A 54 1.63 -19.21 -5.23
CA GLY A 54 2.67 -18.52 -5.99
C GLY A 54 4.08 -18.84 -5.50
N LEU A 55 4.29 -18.85 -4.18
CA LEU A 55 5.58 -19.19 -3.58
C LEU A 55 5.93 -20.67 -3.76
N LEU A 56 4.99 -21.59 -3.53
CA LEU A 56 5.23 -23.03 -3.77
C LEU A 56 5.53 -23.29 -5.25
N TRP A 57 4.75 -22.69 -6.16
CA TRP A 57 5.02 -22.79 -7.59
C TRP A 57 6.40 -22.23 -7.94
N GLY A 58 6.69 -21.01 -7.52
CA GLY A 58 7.96 -20.35 -7.84
C GLY A 58 9.18 -21.05 -7.27
N PHE A 59 9.17 -21.46 -6.01
CA PHE A 59 10.34 -22.07 -5.38
C PHE A 59 10.57 -23.52 -5.79
N PHE A 60 9.52 -24.32 -6.02
CA PHE A 60 9.66 -25.76 -6.22
C PHE A 60 9.48 -26.23 -7.65
N PHE A 61 8.72 -25.49 -8.48
CA PHE A 61 8.31 -25.94 -9.81
C PHE A 61 8.90 -25.10 -10.95
N THR A 62 9.70 -24.07 -10.67
CA THR A 62 10.42 -23.33 -11.71
C THR A 62 11.85 -23.88 -11.89
N PRO A 63 12.41 -23.83 -13.11
CA PRO A 63 13.77 -24.25 -13.37
C PRO A 63 14.80 -23.32 -12.69
N ALA A 64 16.07 -23.70 -12.71
CA ALA A 64 17.17 -22.79 -12.44
C ALA A 64 17.44 -21.92 -13.69
N ASP A 65 17.82 -20.66 -13.47
CA ASP A 65 18.25 -19.76 -14.54
C ASP A 65 19.69 -20.07 -14.99
N TYR A 66 19.99 -19.89 -16.28
CA TYR A 66 21.29 -20.21 -16.84
C TYR A 66 22.42 -19.30 -16.32
N LYS A 67 22.12 -18.04 -15.92
CA LYS A 67 23.09 -17.08 -15.35
C LYS A 67 23.06 -17.06 -13.82
N GLN A 68 21.86 -17.13 -13.23
CA GLN A 68 21.62 -16.89 -11.82
C GLN A 68 21.48 -18.20 -11.02
N GLY A 69 21.42 -19.36 -11.70
CA GLY A 69 21.15 -20.62 -11.03
C GLY A 69 19.82 -20.59 -10.26
N SER A 70 19.78 -21.22 -9.09
CA SER A 70 18.59 -21.23 -8.23
C SER A 70 18.34 -19.90 -7.52
N THR A 71 19.31 -18.97 -7.52
CA THR A 71 19.17 -17.65 -6.88
C THR A 71 18.08 -16.80 -7.55
N VAL A 72 17.75 -17.07 -8.83
CA VAL A 72 16.63 -16.43 -9.54
C VAL A 72 15.32 -16.54 -8.77
N LYS A 73 15.11 -17.61 -8.02
CA LYS A 73 13.86 -17.86 -7.27
C LYS A 73 13.55 -16.82 -6.20
N ILE A 74 14.54 -16.02 -5.80
CA ILE A 74 14.34 -14.86 -4.91
C ILE A 74 13.36 -13.85 -5.51
N ILE A 75 13.22 -13.80 -6.83
CA ILE A 75 12.30 -12.90 -7.57
C ILE A 75 10.86 -12.99 -7.04
N PHE A 76 10.40 -14.19 -6.63
CA PHE A 76 9.04 -14.43 -6.18
C PHE A 76 8.70 -13.77 -4.83
N LEU A 77 9.71 -13.41 -4.05
CA LEU A 77 9.54 -12.66 -2.81
C LEU A 77 10.04 -11.21 -2.96
N HIS A 78 11.22 -11.02 -3.58
CA HIS A 78 11.87 -9.72 -3.71
C HIS A 78 11.02 -8.73 -4.52
N VAL A 79 10.60 -9.10 -5.72
CA VAL A 79 9.86 -8.19 -6.62
C VAL A 79 8.50 -7.78 -6.04
N PRO A 80 7.65 -8.69 -5.53
CA PRO A 80 6.40 -8.30 -4.89
C PRO A 80 6.58 -7.38 -3.69
N THR A 81 7.58 -7.64 -2.83
CA THR A 81 7.81 -6.79 -1.65
C THR A 81 8.38 -5.43 -2.02
N ALA A 82 9.31 -5.35 -2.99
CA ALA A 82 9.84 -4.09 -3.48
C ALA A 82 8.76 -3.22 -4.13
N LEU A 83 7.86 -3.82 -4.93
CA LEU A 83 6.70 -3.13 -5.48
C LEU A 83 5.79 -2.60 -4.38
N MET A 84 5.50 -3.41 -3.36
CA MET A 84 4.62 -2.96 -2.27
C MET A 84 5.27 -1.91 -1.39
N ALA A 85 6.58 -1.93 -1.19
CA ALA A 85 7.29 -0.87 -0.47
C ALA A 85 7.08 0.50 -1.14
N ILE A 86 7.22 0.58 -2.46
CA ILE A 86 6.99 1.82 -3.21
C ILE A 86 5.50 2.19 -3.22
N ASN A 87 4.62 1.23 -3.53
CA ASN A 87 3.17 1.48 -3.64
C ASN A 87 2.53 1.84 -2.29
N ALA A 88 3.05 1.31 -1.17
CA ALA A 88 2.62 1.73 0.16
C ALA A 88 2.90 3.22 0.39
N TRP A 89 4.09 3.70 0.00
CA TRP A 89 4.41 5.14 0.08
C TRP A 89 3.51 5.97 -0.84
N LEU A 90 3.27 5.53 -2.08
CA LEU A 90 2.38 6.23 -3.00
C LEU A 90 0.93 6.25 -2.49
N MET A 91 0.45 5.17 -1.88
CA MET A 91 -0.85 5.16 -1.20
C MET A 91 -0.88 6.18 -0.04
N MET A 92 0.19 6.23 0.76
CA MET A 92 0.33 7.23 1.83
C MET A 92 0.34 8.65 1.26
N LEU A 93 1.01 8.89 0.14
CA LEU A 93 0.99 10.19 -0.56
C LEU A 93 -0.43 10.60 -0.94
N VAL A 94 -1.19 9.72 -1.60
CA VAL A 94 -2.58 10.00 -1.97
C VAL A 94 -3.43 10.29 -0.73
N ALA A 95 -3.29 9.49 0.31
CA ALA A 95 -4.02 9.66 1.56
C ALA A 95 -3.64 10.97 2.28
N SER A 96 -2.36 11.37 2.22
CA SER A 96 -1.83 12.63 2.75
C SER A 96 -2.38 13.84 1.99
N LEU A 97 -2.44 13.77 0.66
CA LEU A 97 -3.04 14.83 -0.16
C LEU A 97 -4.52 14.98 0.13
N ILE A 98 -5.26 13.87 0.30
CA ILE A 98 -6.67 13.89 0.71
C ILE A 98 -6.82 14.55 2.09
N TRP A 99 -5.93 14.24 3.04
CA TRP A 99 -5.92 14.89 4.35
C TRP A 99 -5.68 16.39 4.24
N LEU A 100 -4.65 16.82 3.55
CA LEU A 100 -4.30 18.25 3.43
C LEU A 100 -5.42 19.07 2.76
N VAL A 101 -6.09 18.52 1.73
CA VAL A 101 -7.12 19.22 0.97
C VAL A 101 -8.50 19.14 1.64
N ARG A 102 -8.86 17.98 2.21
CA ARG A 102 -10.21 17.69 2.69
C ARG A 102 -10.33 17.50 4.20
N ARG A 103 -9.23 17.51 4.94
CA ARG A 103 -9.16 17.23 6.38
C ARG A 103 -9.85 15.90 6.75
N HIS A 104 -9.67 14.90 5.89
CA HIS A 104 -10.36 13.62 6.00
C HIS A 104 -9.62 12.69 6.97
N HIS A 105 -10.13 12.53 8.21
CA HIS A 105 -9.46 11.80 9.29
C HIS A 105 -9.15 10.33 8.95
N VAL A 106 -10.04 9.62 8.23
CA VAL A 106 -9.79 8.21 7.89
C VAL A 106 -8.61 8.08 6.91
N SER A 107 -8.40 9.05 6.00
CA SER A 107 -7.24 9.01 5.11
C SER A 107 -5.93 9.21 5.87
N ALA A 108 -5.86 10.15 6.81
CA ALA A 108 -4.68 10.32 7.66
C ALA A 108 -4.37 9.05 8.48
N LEU A 109 -5.40 8.41 9.05
CA LEU A 109 -5.24 7.14 9.78
C LEU A 109 -4.85 5.98 8.85
N ALA A 110 -5.34 5.95 7.61
CA ALA A 110 -4.93 4.96 6.62
C ALA A 110 -3.46 5.12 6.20
N ALA A 111 -2.99 6.37 6.03
CA ALA A 111 -1.58 6.66 5.78
C ALA A 111 -0.70 6.20 6.96
N LYS A 112 -1.08 6.56 8.20
CA LYS A 112 -0.41 6.07 9.41
C LYS A 112 -0.37 4.54 9.47
N ALA A 113 -1.48 3.89 9.17
CA ALA A 113 -1.62 2.43 9.19
C ALA A 113 -0.73 1.73 8.15
N ALA A 114 -0.51 2.35 6.98
CA ALA A 114 0.31 1.80 5.91
C ALA A 114 1.82 1.89 6.18
N ALA A 115 2.28 2.88 6.94
CA ALA A 115 3.70 3.12 7.16
C ALA A 115 4.48 1.91 7.71
N PRO A 116 4.07 1.22 8.81
CA PRO A 116 4.80 0.06 9.31
C PRO A 116 4.75 -1.14 8.34
N ILE A 117 3.71 -1.24 7.52
CA ILE A 117 3.65 -2.27 6.46
C ILE A 117 4.70 -1.95 5.40
N GLY A 118 4.79 -0.67 4.97
CA GLY A 118 5.80 -0.19 4.04
C GLY A 118 7.23 -0.44 4.55
N ILE A 119 7.51 -0.18 5.84
CA ILE A 119 8.79 -0.50 6.49
C ILE A 119 9.10 -2.00 6.35
N THR A 120 8.15 -2.86 6.70
CA THR A 120 8.35 -4.31 6.64
C THR A 120 8.64 -4.77 5.22
N MET A 121 7.88 -4.30 4.23
CA MET A 121 8.09 -4.62 2.81
C MET A 121 9.46 -4.11 2.32
N THR A 122 9.86 -2.91 2.72
CA THR A 122 11.16 -2.33 2.37
C THR A 122 12.31 -3.14 2.96
N LEU A 123 12.22 -3.54 4.23
CA LEU A 123 13.24 -4.39 4.89
C LEU A 123 13.37 -5.76 4.23
N ILE A 124 12.25 -6.42 3.91
CA ILE A 124 12.28 -7.71 3.20
C ILE A 124 12.90 -7.54 1.82
N ALA A 125 12.55 -6.47 1.08
CA ALA A 125 13.12 -6.21 -0.22
C ALA A 125 14.63 -5.92 -0.15
N ILE A 126 15.10 -5.13 0.81
CA ILE A 126 16.54 -4.87 1.02
C ILE A 126 17.26 -6.18 1.35
N ALA A 127 16.76 -6.97 2.30
CA ALA A 127 17.37 -8.22 2.71
C ALA A 127 17.47 -9.24 1.57
N THR A 128 16.35 -9.45 0.86
CA THR A 128 16.32 -10.38 -0.28
C THR A 128 17.15 -9.88 -1.46
N GLY A 129 17.18 -8.57 -1.70
CA GLY A 129 18.04 -7.95 -2.70
C GLY A 129 19.52 -8.08 -2.38
N ALA A 130 19.93 -7.94 -1.11
CA ALA A 130 21.29 -8.15 -0.66
C ALA A 130 21.73 -9.62 -0.84
N ILE A 131 20.86 -10.58 -0.48
CA ILE A 131 21.13 -12.02 -0.66
C ILE A 131 21.31 -12.35 -2.15
N TRP A 132 20.47 -11.78 -3.02
CA TRP A 132 20.59 -11.95 -4.47
C TRP A 132 21.83 -11.24 -5.03
N GLY A 133 22.16 -10.04 -4.52
CA GLY A 133 23.27 -9.23 -4.99
C GLY A 133 24.64 -9.89 -4.76
N LYS A 134 24.81 -10.64 -3.66
CA LYS A 134 26.09 -11.27 -3.36
C LYS A 134 26.61 -12.21 -4.45
N PRO A 135 25.86 -13.20 -4.96
CA PRO A 135 26.29 -14.03 -6.07
C PRO A 135 26.35 -13.29 -7.42
N MET A 136 25.55 -12.25 -7.62
CA MET A 136 25.46 -11.53 -8.90
C MET A 136 26.51 -10.46 -9.07
N TRP A 137 26.86 -9.75 -7.99
CA TRP A 137 27.73 -8.59 -7.98
C TRP A 137 28.98 -8.74 -7.12
N GLY A 138 29.11 -9.85 -6.40
CA GLY A 138 30.20 -10.10 -5.45
C GLY A 138 30.08 -9.36 -4.12
N THR A 139 29.05 -8.53 -3.92
CA THR A 139 28.78 -7.78 -2.70
C THR A 139 27.33 -7.83 -2.28
N TYR A 140 27.05 -7.67 -0.98
CA TYR A 140 25.69 -7.58 -0.46
C TYR A 140 25.05 -6.21 -0.70
N TRP A 141 25.86 -5.16 -0.95
CA TRP A 141 25.41 -3.81 -1.14
C TRP A 141 26.28 -3.06 -2.14
N ALA A 142 25.65 -2.30 -2.99
CA ALA A 142 26.29 -1.35 -3.88
C ALA A 142 25.62 0.02 -3.74
N TRP A 143 26.42 1.08 -3.75
CA TRP A 143 25.92 2.45 -3.67
C TRP A 143 25.49 2.94 -5.05
N ASP A 144 24.43 2.36 -5.58
CA ASP A 144 23.79 2.84 -6.79
C ASP A 144 22.56 3.72 -6.46
N PRO A 145 22.07 4.51 -7.42
CA PRO A 145 20.94 5.41 -7.19
C PRO A 145 19.66 4.70 -6.76
N ARG A 146 19.42 3.46 -7.23
CA ARG A 146 18.21 2.69 -6.89
C ARG A 146 18.24 2.19 -5.45
N LEU A 147 19.32 1.51 -5.06
CA LEU A 147 19.49 1.00 -3.70
C LEU A 147 19.56 2.14 -2.69
N THR A 148 20.31 3.20 -3.02
CA THR A 148 20.46 4.37 -2.14
C THR A 148 19.12 5.08 -1.93
N SER A 149 18.34 5.33 -2.99
CA SER A 149 17.03 5.97 -2.85
C SER A 149 16.03 5.09 -2.11
N PHE A 150 16.13 3.76 -2.26
CA PHE A 150 15.28 2.81 -1.53
C PHE A 150 15.62 2.78 -0.03
N MET A 151 16.90 2.89 0.32
CA MET A 151 17.35 3.04 1.70
C MET A 151 16.89 4.38 2.31
N ILE A 152 17.02 5.49 1.55
CA ILE A 152 16.52 6.79 1.99
C ILE A 152 15.01 6.76 2.21
N LEU A 153 14.25 6.09 1.32
CA LEU A 153 12.81 5.89 1.51
C LEU A 153 12.50 5.15 2.83
N LEU A 154 13.31 4.17 3.22
CA LEU A 154 13.18 3.50 4.52
C LEU A 154 13.36 4.48 5.69
N VAL A 155 14.34 5.39 5.61
CA VAL A 155 14.55 6.44 6.62
C VAL A 155 13.34 7.37 6.69
N PHE A 156 12.76 7.75 5.55
CA PHE A 156 11.52 8.55 5.52
C PHE A 156 10.33 7.82 6.15
N TYR A 157 10.21 6.52 5.97
CA TYR A 157 9.20 5.71 6.67
C TYR A 157 9.34 5.76 8.19
N PHE A 158 10.57 5.60 8.70
CA PHE A 158 10.84 5.73 10.14
C PHE A 158 10.56 7.14 10.64
N GLY A 159 10.99 8.17 9.90
CA GLY A 159 10.71 9.57 10.22
C GLY A 159 9.21 9.86 10.27
N TYR A 160 8.42 9.28 9.36
CA TYR A 160 6.97 9.39 9.34
C TYR A 160 6.34 8.85 10.64
N LEU A 161 6.73 7.66 11.09
CA LEU A 161 6.22 7.09 12.33
C LEU A 161 6.72 7.86 13.56
N ALA A 162 7.98 8.28 13.57
CA ALA A 162 8.55 9.07 14.67
C ALA A 162 7.78 10.39 14.87
N LEU A 163 7.41 11.10 13.80
CA LEU A 163 6.59 12.31 13.89
C LEU A 163 5.19 12.03 14.45
N TRP A 164 4.55 10.93 14.05
CA TRP A 164 3.24 10.54 14.60
C TRP A 164 3.28 10.28 16.10
N GLU A 165 4.37 9.73 16.61
CA GLU A 165 4.53 9.43 18.04
C GLU A 165 4.98 10.64 18.85
N ALA A 166 5.86 11.49 18.28
CA ALA A 166 6.44 12.64 18.96
C ALA A 166 5.45 13.80 19.15
N ILE A 167 4.44 13.93 18.29
CA ILE A 167 3.52 15.06 18.31
C ILE A 167 2.22 14.66 19.03
N GLU A 168 1.88 15.38 20.10
CA GLU A 168 0.68 15.11 20.91
C GLU A 168 -0.60 15.41 20.14
N ASP A 169 -0.68 16.62 19.51
CA ASP A 169 -1.81 16.98 18.67
C ASP A 169 -1.82 16.19 17.37
N LYS A 170 -2.84 15.34 17.23
CA LYS A 170 -2.92 14.37 16.12
C LYS A 170 -3.25 15.01 14.77
N ASP A 171 -3.81 16.19 14.75
CA ASP A 171 -4.08 16.91 13.51
C ASP A 171 -2.79 17.61 13.02
N THR A 172 -2.00 18.20 13.90
CA THR A 172 -0.65 18.69 13.61
C THR A 172 0.28 17.56 13.19
N ALA A 173 0.22 16.40 13.86
CA ALA A 173 0.97 15.21 13.45
C ALA A 173 0.63 14.80 12.02
N ALA A 174 -0.66 14.77 11.66
CA ALA A 174 -1.11 14.45 10.32
C ALA A 174 -0.66 15.49 9.27
N ASP A 175 -0.63 16.78 9.61
CA ASP A 175 -0.13 17.83 8.72
C ASP A 175 1.35 17.65 8.42
N LEU A 176 2.19 17.54 9.45
CA LEU A 176 3.64 17.44 9.29
C LEU A 176 4.06 16.13 8.62
N THR A 177 3.41 15.01 8.97
CA THR A 177 3.68 13.72 8.32
C THR A 177 3.21 13.70 6.87
N SER A 178 2.15 14.42 6.52
CA SER A 178 1.70 14.56 5.14
C SER A 178 2.71 15.36 4.30
N ILE A 179 3.29 16.43 4.85
CA ILE A 179 4.37 17.19 4.20
C ILE A 179 5.60 16.31 4.02
N LEU A 180 6.03 15.59 5.07
CA LEU A 180 7.13 14.64 4.99
C LEU A 180 6.89 13.57 3.91
N CYS A 181 5.65 13.08 3.79
CA CYS A 181 5.28 12.09 2.79
C CYS A 181 5.43 12.64 1.36
N ILE A 182 5.05 13.90 1.12
CA ILE A 182 5.24 14.55 -0.18
C ILE A 182 6.74 14.63 -0.52
N VAL A 183 7.59 15.08 0.41
CA VAL A 183 9.04 15.17 0.21
C VAL A 183 9.65 13.79 -0.07
N GLY A 184 9.30 12.79 0.73
CA GLY A 184 9.81 11.43 0.58
C GLY A 184 9.35 10.74 -0.72
N SER A 185 8.28 11.23 -1.35
CA SER A 185 7.79 10.67 -2.63
C SER A 185 8.78 10.82 -3.78
N VAL A 186 9.68 11.80 -3.71
CA VAL A 186 10.79 11.92 -4.67
C VAL A 186 11.66 10.67 -4.66
N PHE A 187 11.97 10.14 -3.45
CA PHE A 187 12.80 8.94 -3.31
C PHE A 187 12.05 7.66 -3.70
N ALA A 188 10.74 7.60 -3.46
CA ALA A 188 9.91 6.49 -3.93
C ALA A 188 9.89 6.42 -5.48
N LEU A 189 9.76 7.57 -6.15
CA LEU A 189 9.81 7.64 -7.61
C LEU A 189 11.22 7.40 -8.15
N LEU A 190 12.24 7.97 -7.49
CA LEU A 190 13.63 7.77 -7.89
C LEU A 190 14.02 6.28 -7.80
N SER A 191 13.66 5.58 -6.73
CA SER A 191 13.94 4.15 -6.58
C SER A 191 13.25 3.30 -7.68
N ARG A 192 12.10 3.75 -8.20
CA ARG A 192 11.39 3.07 -9.30
C ARG A 192 12.02 3.31 -10.66
N TYR A 193 12.48 4.54 -10.92
CA TYR A 193 12.89 4.97 -12.25
C TYR A 193 14.39 5.23 -12.39
N ALA A 194 15.19 5.13 -11.32
CA ALA A 194 16.63 5.40 -11.33
C ALA A 194 17.38 4.63 -12.42
N VAL A 195 17.00 3.37 -12.66
CA VAL A 195 17.63 2.52 -13.69
C VAL A 195 17.46 3.07 -15.10
N ASN A 196 16.42 3.83 -15.37
CA ASN A 196 16.17 4.42 -16.70
C ASN A 196 17.08 5.63 -16.99
N PHE A 197 17.57 6.29 -15.93
CA PHE A 197 18.41 7.49 -16.02
C PHE A 197 19.88 7.21 -15.74
N TRP A 198 20.17 6.17 -14.94
CA TRP A 198 21.51 5.80 -14.50
C TRP A 198 21.78 4.32 -14.76
N SER A 199 22.24 4.01 -15.93
CA SER A 199 22.65 2.64 -16.29
C SER A 199 24.07 2.37 -15.75
N GLN A 200 24.20 1.97 -14.49
CA GLN A 200 25.49 1.51 -13.95
C GLN A 200 25.76 0.02 -14.17
N GLY A 201 24.91 -0.67 -14.96
CA GLY A 201 25.11 -2.09 -15.29
C GLY A 201 24.84 -3.09 -14.16
N LEU A 202 24.54 -2.62 -12.94
CA LEU A 202 24.31 -3.47 -11.76
C LEU A 202 22.89 -4.04 -11.75
N HIS A 203 21.87 -3.22 -12.04
CA HIS A 203 20.48 -3.66 -12.06
C HIS A 203 20.01 -3.92 -13.47
N GLN A 204 19.35 -5.07 -13.64
CA GLN A 204 18.57 -5.35 -14.84
C GLN A 204 17.40 -4.37 -14.92
N GLY A 205 16.88 -4.13 -16.13
CA GLY A 205 15.65 -3.37 -16.34
C GLY A 205 14.50 -3.89 -15.48
N ALA A 206 13.44 -3.11 -15.33
CA ALA A 206 12.32 -3.51 -14.50
C ALA A 206 11.76 -4.86 -14.96
N SER A 207 11.64 -5.83 -14.04
CA SER A 207 11.06 -7.16 -14.33
C SER A 207 9.63 -7.08 -14.88
N LEU A 208 8.93 -5.98 -14.56
CA LEU A 208 7.63 -5.60 -15.10
C LEU A 208 7.75 -4.20 -15.67
N SER A 209 7.85 -4.11 -16.98
CA SER A 209 7.84 -2.89 -17.76
C SER A 209 6.48 -2.71 -18.45
N LEU A 210 6.10 -1.45 -18.70
CA LEU A 210 4.93 -1.12 -19.53
C LEU A 210 5.28 -1.13 -21.04
N ASP A 211 6.57 -1.31 -21.37
CA ASP A 211 6.98 -1.58 -22.73
C ASP A 211 6.52 -2.98 -23.16
N LYS A 212 6.42 -3.21 -24.46
CA LYS A 212 5.93 -4.48 -25.01
C LYS A 212 6.95 -5.62 -24.90
N GLU A 213 8.14 -5.36 -24.34
CA GLU A 213 9.19 -6.36 -24.20
C GLU A 213 9.05 -7.12 -22.88
N GLN A 214 8.93 -8.43 -22.99
CA GLN A 214 8.88 -9.30 -21.82
C GLN A 214 10.33 -9.58 -21.35
N HIS A 215 10.69 -9.04 -20.20
CA HIS A 215 12.04 -9.17 -19.63
C HIS A 215 12.22 -10.39 -18.71
N VAL A 216 11.17 -11.18 -18.52
CA VAL A 216 11.15 -12.38 -17.67
C VAL A 216 10.63 -13.56 -18.48
N ASP A 217 11.36 -14.69 -18.46
CA ASP A 217 10.91 -15.91 -19.10
C ASP A 217 9.55 -16.39 -18.58
N ASN A 218 8.75 -16.99 -19.45
CA ASN A 218 7.40 -17.46 -19.13
C ASN A 218 7.36 -18.42 -17.93
N ALA A 219 8.41 -19.21 -17.74
CA ALA A 219 8.50 -20.13 -16.61
C ALA A 219 8.47 -19.40 -15.25
N PHE A 220 8.98 -18.18 -15.18
CA PHE A 220 9.01 -17.35 -13.97
C PHE A 220 7.87 -16.32 -13.93
N TYR A 221 7.38 -15.92 -15.11
CA TYR A 221 6.44 -14.80 -15.24
C TYR A 221 5.09 -15.09 -14.55
N PHE A 222 4.47 -16.23 -14.84
CA PHE A 222 3.16 -16.55 -14.26
C PHE A 222 3.18 -16.73 -12.74
N PRO A 223 4.09 -17.52 -12.12
CA PRO A 223 4.17 -17.60 -10.68
C PRO A 223 4.52 -16.26 -10.03
N LEU A 224 5.31 -15.40 -10.71
CA LEU A 224 5.59 -14.04 -10.24
C LEU A 224 4.32 -13.18 -10.19
N LEU A 225 3.48 -13.23 -11.23
CA LEU A 225 2.20 -12.50 -11.23
C LEU A 225 1.27 -12.97 -10.11
N VAL A 226 1.22 -14.27 -9.83
CA VAL A 226 0.43 -14.83 -8.72
C VAL A 226 0.96 -14.30 -7.38
N CYS A 227 2.29 -14.28 -7.18
CA CYS A 227 2.90 -13.71 -5.99
C CYS A 227 2.60 -12.20 -5.85
N ILE A 228 2.66 -11.44 -6.93
CA ILE A 228 2.35 -10.01 -6.93
C ILE A 228 0.87 -9.79 -6.56
N ALA A 229 -0.05 -10.52 -7.19
CA ALA A 229 -1.47 -10.42 -6.88
C ALA A 229 -1.75 -10.75 -5.41
N GLY A 230 -1.16 -11.85 -4.91
CA GLY A 230 -1.25 -12.23 -3.50
C GLY A 230 -0.69 -11.16 -2.56
N MET A 231 0.45 -10.55 -2.90
CA MET A 231 1.09 -9.50 -2.08
C MET A 231 0.27 -8.20 -2.08
N VAL A 232 -0.32 -7.81 -3.21
CA VAL A 232 -1.23 -6.66 -3.29
C VAL A 232 -2.45 -6.86 -2.38
N LEU A 233 -3.09 -8.03 -2.46
CA LEU A 233 -4.24 -8.34 -1.60
C LEU A 233 -3.85 -8.43 -0.12
N LEU A 234 -2.67 -8.97 0.20
CA LEU A 234 -2.13 -8.96 1.56
C LEU A 234 -1.92 -7.53 2.05
N PHE A 235 -1.31 -6.67 1.24
CA PHE A 235 -1.11 -5.26 1.57
C PHE A 235 -2.44 -4.57 1.89
N VAL A 236 -3.44 -4.71 1.02
CA VAL A 236 -4.79 -4.14 1.24
C VAL A 236 -5.39 -4.69 2.54
N THR A 237 -5.29 -5.99 2.77
CA THR A 237 -5.79 -6.65 3.99
C THR A 237 -5.17 -6.04 5.24
N LEU A 238 -3.84 -5.93 5.28
CA LEU A 238 -3.10 -5.39 6.41
C LEU A 238 -3.41 -3.91 6.65
N VAL A 239 -3.49 -3.10 5.58
CA VAL A 239 -3.89 -1.68 5.68
C VAL A 239 -5.29 -1.55 6.27
N LEU A 240 -6.26 -2.34 5.82
CA LEU A 240 -7.61 -2.33 6.36
C LEU A 240 -7.63 -2.71 7.85
N ILE A 241 -6.94 -3.78 8.24
CA ILE A 241 -6.85 -4.22 9.64
C ILE A 241 -6.25 -3.10 10.51
N ARG A 242 -5.12 -2.53 10.11
CA ARG A 242 -4.44 -1.49 10.88
C ARG A 242 -5.24 -0.18 10.92
N THR A 243 -5.85 0.24 9.81
CA THR A 243 -6.73 1.43 9.80
C THR A 243 -7.90 1.25 10.77
N ARG A 244 -8.52 0.08 10.81
CA ARG A 244 -9.57 -0.24 11.81
C ARG A 244 -9.05 -0.14 13.24
N THR A 245 -7.82 -0.57 13.49
CA THR A 245 -7.16 -0.46 14.80
C THR A 245 -6.95 1.00 15.18
N GLU A 246 -6.41 1.83 14.27
CA GLU A 246 -6.22 3.26 14.52
C GLU A 246 -7.54 4.00 14.81
N ILE A 247 -8.61 3.69 14.07
CA ILE A 247 -9.95 4.24 14.33
C ILE A 247 -10.45 3.86 15.73
N ARG A 248 -10.25 2.60 16.15
CA ARG A 248 -10.65 2.15 17.48
C ARG A 248 -9.84 2.83 18.58
N LEU A 249 -8.53 2.93 18.41
CA LEU A 249 -7.63 3.61 19.37
C LEU A 249 -8.02 5.08 19.55
N ARG A 250 -8.26 5.80 18.44
CA ARG A 250 -8.71 7.21 18.52
C ARG A 250 -10.06 7.33 19.25
N ARG A 251 -10.99 6.41 19.01
CA ARG A 251 -12.29 6.40 19.72
C ARG A 251 -12.12 6.14 21.22
N LEU A 252 -11.27 5.19 21.61
CA LEU A 252 -10.98 4.89 23.01
C LEU A 252 -10.35 6.07 23.74
N LEU A 253 -9.42 6.78 23.07
CA LEU A 253 -8.79 7.98 23.63
C LEU A 253 -9.83 9.06 23.94
N ILE A 254 -10.73 9.36 22.99
CA ILE A 254 -11.80 10.35 23.19
C ILE A 254 -12.72 9.96 24.34
N LEU A 255 -13.07 8.68 24.48
CA LEU A 255 -13.91 8.20 25.59
C LEU A 255 -13.21 8.33 26.94
N ARG A 256 -11.91 8.08 27.01
CA ARG A 256 -11.13 8.27 28.26
C ARG A 256 -11.11 9.73 28.69
N LEU A 257 -10.85 10.65 27.75
CA LEU A 257 -10.83 12.10 28.04
C LEU A 257 -12.20 12.66 28.46
N ARG A 258 -13.30 12.01 28.09
CA ARG A 258 -14.65 12.43 28.55
C ARG A 258 -14.98 11.94 29.95
N ASN A 259 -14.30 10.91 30.44
CA ASN A 259 -14.55 10.29 31.74
C ASN A 259 -13.53 10.71 32.81
N SER A 260 -12.50 11.47 32.43
CA SER A 260 -11.54 12.15 33.32
C SER A 260 -11.98 13.56 33.62
#